data_ed728991bc6c5ecb0059926f558bca7a
#
_entry.id   ed728991bc6c5ecb0059926f558bca7a
#
_cell.length_a   1.000
_cell.length_b   1.000
_cell.length_c   1.000
_cell.angle_alpha   90.00
_cell.angle_beta   90.00
_cell.angle_gamma   90.00
#
_symmetry.space_group_name_H-M   'P 1'
#
loop_
_entity.id
_entity.type
_entity.pdbx_description
1 polymer ?
#
loop_
_entity_poly.entity_id
_entity_poly.type
_entity_poly.pdbx_seq_one_letter_code
_entity_poly.pdbx_strand_id
1 'polypeptide(L)'
;MVPFAGYEMPVQYDGMGVLKEHLHTRHSAGLFDVSHMGQALLTGDDPARSLEKIVPGDIAGLQDEQMRYTVLLNDKGGIIDDLMVTRCDEKTLFLVVNAACRDKDFGYIEKKIGGEVKLEPLPTRALMALQGPKAAPALARLIPAVAGMTFMTLTCMQYRGHEIYISRSGYTGEDGFEISVESSFAEDFAKELLENPDVKWAGLGARDSLRLEAGLCLYGHDLDENTTPVEANLKWTIPKRRREEGGFTGAEIVLAQLKD
;
A
#
# COMPACT_ATOMS: atom_id res chain seq x y z
N MET A 1 -14.92 -10.71 -15.11
CA MET A 1 -13.85 -11.27 -14.27
C MET A 1 -12.66 -11.61 -15.16
N VAL A 2 -11.45 -11.39 -14.65
CA VAL A 2 -10.18 -11.77 -15.31
C VAL A 2 -9.23 -12.33 -14.26
N PRO A 3 -8.32 -13.24 -14.65
CA PRO A 3 -7.28 -13.70 -13.76
C PRO A 3 -6.28 -12.54 -13.49
N PHE A 4 -6.02 -12.26 -12.22
CA PHE A 4 -5.08 -11.25 -11.78
C PHE A 4 -4.38 -11.72 -10.49
N ALA A 5 -3.05 -11.90 -10.55
CA ALA A 5 -2.22 -12.34 -9.42
C ALA A 5 -2.77 -13.60 -8.69
N GLY A 6 -3.34 -14.55 -9.44
CA GLY A 6 -3.93 -15.77 -8.88
C GLY A 6 -5.37 -15.65 -8.39
N TYR A 7 -6.02 -14.51 -8.58
CA TYR A 7 -7.40 -14.23 -8.21
C TYR A 7 -8.25 -13.96 -9.45
N GLU A 8 -9.56 -14.23 -9.36
CA GLU A 8 -10.56 -13.81 -10.35
C GLU A 8 -11.10 -12.44 -9.94
N MET A 9 -10.74 -11.39 -10.68
CA MET A 9 -11.08 -10.02 -10.30
C MET A 9 -11.91 -9.30 -11.37
N PRO A 10 -12.84 -8.40 -10.98
CA PRO A 10 -13.61 -7.62 -11.93
C PRO A 10 -12.74 -6.56 -12.61
N VAL A 11 -12.72 -6.56 -13.95
CA VAL A 11 -12.16 -5.44 -14.72
C VAL A 11 -13.04 -4.19 -14.56
N GLN A 12 -14.35 -4.42 -14.56
CA GLN A 12 -15.40 -3.40 -14.41
C GLN A 12 -16.66 -4.04 -13.84
N TYR A 13 -17.56 -3.21 -13.32
CA TYR A 13 -18.87 -3.63 -12.81
C TYR A 13 -19.98 -3.34 -13.83
N ASP A 14 -21.05 -4.17 -13.78
CA ASP A 14 -22.19 -4.07 -14.68
C ASP A 14 -22.87 -2.69 -14.57
N GLY A 15 -23.28 -2.16 -15.73
CA GLY A 15 -23.96 -0.87 -15.82
C GLY A 15 -23.06 0.38 -15.75
N MET A 16 -21.79 0.23 -15.36
CA MET A 16 -20.82 1.32 -15.29
C MET A 16 -19.81 1.27 -16.45
N GLY A 17 -18.91 0.29 -16.41
CA GLY A 17 -17.78 0.19 -17.34
C GLY A 17 -16.60 1.08 -16.93
N VAL A 18 -15.40 0.73 -17.40
CA VAL A 18 -14.12 1.34 -16.99
C VAL A 18 -14.14 2.87 -16.99
N LEU A 19 -14.61 3.49 -18.07
CA LEU A 19 -14.62 4.95 -18.18
C LEU A 19 -15.53 5.62 -17.14
N LYS A 20 -16.73 5.06 -16.91
CA LYS A 20 -17.65 5.66 -15.93
C LYS A 20 -17.18 5.46 -14.50
N GLU A 21 -16.58 4.31 -14.20
CA GLU A 21 -15.98 4.02 -12.89
C GLU A 21 -14.81 4.98 -12.61
N HIS A 22 -13.94 5.19 -13.61
CA HIS A 22 -12.86 6.16 -13.55
C HIS A 22 -13.39 7.57 -13.26
N LEU A 23 -14.32 8.06 -14.08
CA LEU A 23 -14.90 9.40 -13.93
C LEU A 23 -15.68 9.53 -12.61
N HIS A 24 -16.38 8.47 -12.17
CA HIS A 24 -17.07 8.47 -10.88
C HIS A 24 -16.08 8.62 -9.72
N THR A 25 -14.95 7.93 -9.77
CA THR A 25 -13.89 8.07 -8.75
C THR A 25 -13.33 9.50 -8.74
N ARG A 26 -13.11 10.11 -9.90
CA ARG A 26 -12.66 11.51 -9.99
C ARG A 26 -13.65 12.53 -9.40
N HIS A 27 -14.97 12.29 -9.51
CA HIS A 27 -16.00 13.25 -9.11
C HIS A 27 -16.71 12.91 -7.79
N SER A 28 -16.58 11.67 -7.32
CA SER A 28 -17.33 11.15 -6.17
C SER A 28 -16.47 10.22 -5.31
N ALA A 29 -16.83 8.94 -5.17
CA ALA A 29 -16.04 7.95 -4.46
C ALA A 29 -16.14 6.57 -5.12
N GLY A 30 -15.01 6.01 -5.54
CA GLY A 30 -14.87 4.62 -5.99
C GLY A 30 -14.46 3.71 -4.84
N LEU A 31 -15.15 2.57 -4.71
CA LEU A 31 -14.78 1.51 -3.79
C LEU A 31 -14.14 0.36 -4.58
N PHE A 32 -12.90 0.04 -4.26
CA PHE A 32 -12.12 -1.01 -4.90
C PHE A 32 -11.87 -2.14 -3.93
N ASP A 33 -12.18 -3.36 -4.33
CA ASP A 33 -11.68 -4.55 -3.62
C ASP A 33 -10.23 -4.81 -4.03
N VAL A 34 -9.33 -4.66 -3.08
CA VAL A 34 -7.89 -4.90 -3.25
C VAL A 34 -7.38 -5.96 -2.27
N SER A 35 -8.26 -6.84 -1.83
CA SER A 35 -7.98 -7.91 -0.84
C SER A 35 -6.94 -8.93 -1.31
N HIS A 36 -6.60 -8.92 -2.60
CA HIS A 36 -5.51 -9.71 -3.16
C HIS A 36 -4.12 -9.25 -2.72
N MET A 37 -3.98 -8.00 -2.27
CA MET A 37 -2.71 -7.45 -1.75
C MET A 37 -2.25 -8.22 -0.51
N GLY A 38 -0.93 -8.40 -0.39
CA GLY A 38 -0.32 -9.02 0.80
C GLY A 38 -0.30 -8.05 1.97
N GLN A 39 -0.75 -8.50 3.14
CA GLN A 39 -0.70 -7.74 4.38
C GLN A 39 0.10 -8.53 5.42
N ALA A 40 0.95 -7.87 6.21
CA ALA A 40 1.72 -8.50 7.26
C ALA A 40 2.06 -7.54 8.40
N LEU A 41 2.27 -8.07 9.59
CA LEU A 41 2.97 -7.39 10.68
C LEU A 41 4.45 -7.82 10.70
N LEU A 42 5.33 -6.86 10.92
CA LEU A 42 6.75 -7.09 11.14
C LEU A 42 7.08 -6.60 12.56
N THR A 43 7.42 -7.52 13.45
CA THR A 43 7.64 -7.23 14.87
C THR A 43 9.07 -7.56 15.31
N GLY A 44 9.59 -6.83 16.30
CA GLY A 44 10.94 -7.06 16.83
C GLY A 44 11.34 -5.97 17.82
N ASP A 45 12.59 -5.99 18.25
CA ASP A 45 13.11 -4.94 19.14
C ASP A 45 13.29 -3.61 18.41
N ASP A 46 13.74 -3.64 17.15
CA ASP A 46 13.82 -2.48 16.26
C ASP A 46 13.51 -2.90 14.81
N PRO A 47 12.25 -3.17 14.49
CA PRO A 47 11.87 -3.62 13.16
C PRO A 47 12.09 -2.56 12.08
N ALA A 48 12.08 -1.27 12.44
CA ALA A 48 12.32 -0.19 11.51
C ALA A 48 13.78 -0.20 11.00
N ARG A 49 14.75 -0.29 11.89
CA ARG A 49 16.16 -0.38 11.49
C ARG A 49 16.50 -1.71 10.82
N SER A 50 15.85 -2.80 11.23
CA SER A 50 16.02 -4.09 10.55
C SER A 50 15.52 -4.02 9.11
N LEU A 51 14.35 -3.42 8.87
CA LEU A 51 13.80 -3.26 7.52
C LEU A 51 14.67 -2.33 6.65
N GLU A 52 15.27 -1.29 7.22
CA GLU A 52 16.19 -0.38 6.52
C GLU A 52 17.43 -1.06 5.92
N LYS A 53 17.75 -2.28 6.32
CA LYS A 53 18.82 -3.06 5.68
C LYS A 53 18.49 -3.53 4.26
N ILE A 54 17.20 -3.58 3.93
CA ILE A 54 16.71 -4.09 2.65
C ILE A 54 15.85 -3.10 1.87
N VAL A 55 15.54 -1.93 2.45
CA VAL A 55 14.83 -0.82 1.79
C VAL A 55 15.63 0.48 1.89
N PRO A 56 15.57 1.37 0.88
CA PRO A 56 16.25 2.66 0.91
C PRO A 56 15.48 3.73 1.71
N GLY A 57 14.22 3.46 2.06
CA GLY A 57 13.36 4.39 2.80
C GLY A 57 13.84 4.64 4.22
N ASP A 58 13.54 5.82 4.74
CA ASP A 58 13.78 6.21 6.14
C ASP A 58 12.63 5.72 7.03
N ILE A 59 12.68 4.46 7.44
CA ILE A 59 11.63 3.83 8.25
C ILE A 59 11.81 4.17 9.73
N ALA A 60 13.05 4.22 10.21
CA ALA A 60 13.36 4.60 11.59
C ALA A 60 12.96 6.05 11.91
N GLY A 61 12.90 6.92 10.91
CA GLY A 61 12.46 8.32 11.07
C GLY A 61 10.94 8.51 11.08
N LEU A 62 10.14 7.46 10.89
CA LEU A 62 8.68 7.54 10.99
C LEU A 62 8.27 7.71 12.46
N GLN A 63 7.28 8.57 12.68
CA GLN A 63 6.54 8.59 13.95
C GLN A 63 5.47 7.50 13.94
N ASP A 64 4.95 7.15 15.10
CA ASP A 64 3.84 6.22 15.22
C ASP A 64 2.66 6.69 14.36
N GLU A 65 1.97 5.74 13.74
CA GLU A 65 0.90 5.93 12.76
C GLU A 65 1.33 6.51 11.40
N GLN A 66 2.58 6.93 11.20
CA GLN A 66 3.06 7.40 9.90
C GLN A 66 3.36 6.27 8.94
N MET A 67 3.07 6.53 7.66
CA MET A 67 3.32 5.62 6.55
C MET A 67 4.42 6.12 5.62
N ARG A 68 5.04 5.17 4.92
CA ARG A 68 6.00 5.46 3.86
C ARG A 68 5.91 4.46 2.73
N TYR A 69 5.88 4.98 1.51
CA TYR A 69 6.15 4.19 0.32
C TYR A 69 7.65 3.97 0.19
N THR A 70 8.06 2.75 -0.07
CA THR A 70 9.46 2.37 -0.32
C THR A 70 9.53 1.17 -1.26
N VAL A 71 10.76 0.71 -1.55
CA VAL A 71 11.00 -0.42 -2.44
C VAL A 71 11.92 -1.44 -1.78
N LEU A 72 11.66 -2.74 -2.00
CA LEU A 72 12.59 -3.82 -1.71
C LEU A 72 13.63 -3.89 -2.83
N LEU A 73 14.90 -3.98 -2.49
CA LEU A 73 15.99 -3.98 -3.48
C LEU A 73 16.78 -5.28 -3.45
N ASN A 74 17.23 -5.72 -4.62
CA ASN A 74 18.20 -6.78 -4.75
C ASN A 74 19.65 -6.24 -4.66
N ASP A 75 20.63 -7.12 -4.61
CA ASP A 75 22.04 -6.76 -4.45
C ASP A 75 22.61 -5.92 -5.63
N LYS A 76 21.91 -5.88 -6.77
CA LYS A 76 22.25 -5.05 -7.94
C LYS A 76 21.50 -3.71 -7.98
N GLY A 77 20.72 -3.39 -6.94
CA GLY A 77 19.92 -2.18 -6.84
C GLY A 77 18.60 -2.22 -7.61
N GLY A 78 18.26 -3.34 -8.25
CA GLY A 78 16.98 -3.53 -8.93
C GLY A 78 15.83 -3.71 -7.94
N ILE A 79 14.64 -3.30 -8.33
CA ILE A 79 13.43 -3.30 -7.48
C ILE A 79 12.80 -4.70 -7.48
N ILE A 80 12.78 -5.35 -6.31
CA ILE A 80 12.11 -6.65 -6.10
C ILE A 80 10.59 -6.44 -6.03
N ASP A 81 10.15 -5.43 -5.31
CA ASP A 81 8.77 -4.95 -5.23
C ASP A 81 8.73 -3.55 -4.62
N ASP A 82 7.59 -2.88 -4.75
CA ASP A 82 7.26 -1.64 -4.02
C ASP A 82 6.21 -1.93 -2.95
N LEU A 83 6.33 -1.26 -1.81
CA LEU A 83 5.49 -1.55 -0.65
C LEU A 83 5.17 -0.32 0.18
N MET A 84 4.06 -0.42 0.92
CA MET A 84 3.71 0.53 1.97
C MET A 84 4.15 0.00 3.32
N VAL A 85 4.80 0.85 4.10
CA VAL A 85 5.25 0.55 5.46
C VAL A 85 4.65 1.57 6.40
N THR A 86 3.94 1.11 7.42
CA THR A 86 3.42 1.95 8.50
C THR A 86 4.08 1.60 9.82
N ARG A 87 4.51 2.58 10.56
CA ARG A 87 4.93 2.39 11.95
C ARG A 87 3.71 2.41 12.85
N CYS A 88 3.28 1.24 13.35
CA CYS A 88 2.17 1.15 14.30
C CYS A 88 2.61 1.62 15.69
N ASP A 89 3.79 1.18 16.11
CA ASP A 89 4.47 1.54 17.35
C ASP A 89 5.98 1.28 17.23
N GLU A 90 6.70 1.41 18.34
CA GLU A 90 8.16 1.21 18.40
C GLU A 90 8.59 -0.19 17.95
N LYS A 91 7.75 -1.22 18.16
CA LYS A 91 8.07 -2.64 17.94
C LYS A 91 7.31 -3.28 16.78
N THR A 92 6.43 -2.53 16.11
CA THR A 92 5.50 -3.08 15.14
C THR A 92 5.40 -2.21 13.88
N LEU A 93 5.67 -2.81 12.74
CA LEU A 93 5.36 -2.24 11.43
C LEU A 93 4.22 -3.02 10.78
N PHE A 94 3.31 -2.33 10.10
CA PHE A 94 2.32 -2.92 9.21
C PHE A 94 2.78 -2.73 7.77
N LEU A 95 2.79 -3.83 7.01
CA LEU A 95 3.26 -3.87 5.62
C LEU A 95 2.11 -4.20 4.69
N VAL A 96 2.07 -3.52 3.53
CA VAL A 96 1.23 -3.90 2.39
C VAL A 96 2.12 -4.05 1.16
N VAL A 97 2.10 -5.23 0.53
CA VAL A 97 2.90 -5.60 -0.64
C VAL A 97 2.03 -6.00 -1.82
N ASN A 98 2.58 -5.95 -3.03
CA ASN A 98 1.85 -6.32 -4.23
C ASN A 98 1.46 -7.81 -4.24
N ALA A 99 0.25 -8.10 -4.72
CA ALA A 99 -0.34 -9.43 -4.72
C ALA A 99 0.53 -10.48 -5.41
N ALA A 100 1.05 -10.17 -6.61
CA ALA A 100 1.89 -11.09 -7.39
C ALA A 100 3.27 -11.32 -6.75
N CYS A 101 3.71 -10.43 -5.88
CA CYS A 101 5.03 -10.48 -5.23
C CYS A 101 4.98 -10.99 -3.79
N ARG A 102 3.80 -11.12 -3.20
CA ARG A 102 3.58 -11.41 -1.77
C ARG A 102 4.49 -12.52 -1.22
N ASP A 103 4.48 -13.68 -1.84
CA ASP A 103 5.22 -14.84 -1.33
C ASP A 103 6.75 -14.65 -1.53
N LYS A 104 7.15 -14.00 -2.63
CA LYS A 104 8.53 -13.60 -2.90
C LYS A 104 9.03 -12.60 -1.87
N ASP A 105 8.24 -11.57 -1.58
CA ASP A 105 8.61 -10.48 -0.67
C ASP A 105 8.72 -10.97 0.77
N PHE A 106 7.73 -11.72 1.23
CA PHE A 106 7.75 -12.29 2.58
C PHE A 106 8.94 -13.24 2.75
N GLY A 107 9.19 -14.13 1.77
CA GLY A 107 10.38 -15.00 1.79
C GLY A 107 11.70 -14.22 1.73
N TYR A 108 11.75 -13.11 1.00
CA TYR A 108 12.92 -12.23 0.94
C TYR A 108 13.18 -11.53 2.28
N ILE A 109 12.15 -10.96 2.91
CA ILE A 109 12.22 -10.32 4.23
C ILE A 109 12.71 -11.33 5.28
N GLU A 110 12.07 -12.52 5.37
CA GLU A 110 12.47 -13.58 6.30
C GLU A 110 13.92 -14.01 6.08
N LYS A 111 14.33 -14.20 4.84
CA LYS A 111 15.70 -14.62 4.51
C LYS A 111 16.73 -13.58 4.90
N LYS A 112 16.47 -12.30 4.71
CA LYS A 112 17.44 -11.21 4.91
C LYS A 112 17.49 -10.72 6.36
N ILE A 113 16.36 -10.64 7.05
CA ILE A 113 16.25 -10.03 8.38
C ILE A 113 15.47 -10.87 9.41
N GLY A 114 15.01 -12.07 9.08
CA GLY A 114 14.21 -12.92 9.97
C GLY A 114 14.91 -13.37 11.26
N GLY A 115 16.24 -13.17 11.36
CA GLY A 115 16.98 -13.35 12.61
C GLY A 115 16.80 -12.21 13.62
N GLU A 116 16.24 -11.09 13.22
CA GLU A 116 16.08 -9.87 14.03
C GLU A 116 14.60 -9.49 14.23
N VAL A 117 13.75 -9.94 13.34
CA VAL A 117 12.32 -9.62 13.32
C VAL A 117 11.50 -10.88 13.08
N LYS A 118 10.22 -10.83 13.49
CA LYS A 118 9.21 -11.83 13.14
C LYS A 118 8.27 -11.22 12.12
N LEU A 119 8.16 -11.85 10.96
CA LEU A 119 7.12 -11.54 9.97
C LEU A 119 5.88 -12.38 10.26
N GLU A 120 4.71 -11.74 10.30
CA GLU A 120 3.43 -12.40 10.52
C GLU A 120 2.45 -11.99 9.41
N PRO A 121 2.30 -12.82 8.34
CA PRO A 121 1.31 -12.59 7.31
C PRO A 121 -0.12 -12.59 7.87
N LEU A 122 -0.99 -11.76 7.31
CA LEU A 122 -2.39 -11.59 7.70
C LEU A 122 -3.36 -12.09 6.62
N PRO A 123 -3.41 -13.39 6.31
CA PRO A 123 -4.14 -13.94 5.17
C PRO A 123 -5.67 -13.88 5.33
N THR A 124 -6.15 -13.63 6.55
CA THR A 124 -7.58 -13.54 6.87
C THR A 124 -8.11 -12.11 6.86
N ARG A 125 -7.32 -11.15 6.38
CA ARG A 125 -7.75 -9.76 6.26
C ARG A 125 -8.02 -9.40 4.80
N ALA A 126 -9.18 -8.78 4.57
CA ALA A 126 -9.52 -8.10 3.33
C ALA A 126 -8.93 -6.68 3.34
N LEU A 127 -8.69 -6.12 2.17
CA LEU A 127 -8.29 -4.74 1.98
C LEU A 127 -9.22 -4.07 0.96
N MET A 128 -9.80 -2.94 1.33
CA MET A 128 -10.64 -2.13 0.45
C MET A 128 -10.04 -0.74 0.30
N ALA A 129 -10.06 -0.19 -0.92
CA ALA A 129 -9.67 1.19 -1.17
C ALA A 129 -10.91 2.02 -1.52
N LEU A 130 -11.20 3.04 -0.71
CA LEU A 130 -12.25 4.03 -0.93
C LEU A 130 -11.59 5.33 -1.39
N GLN A 131 -11.75 5.69 -2.65
CA GLN A 131 -10.96 6.73 -3.32
C GLN A 131 -11.84 7.76 -4.02
N GLY A 132 -11.46 9.03 -3.94
CA GLY A 132 -12.14 10.13 -4.61
C GLY A 132 -12.46 11.29 -3.66
N PRO A 133 -12.85 12.46 -4.19
CA PRO A 133 -13.07 13.67 -3.39
C PRO A 133 -14.19 13.55 -2.35
N LYS A 134 -15.07 12.57 -2.50
CA LYS A 134 -16.13 12.27 -1.52
C LYS A 134 -15.82 11.07 -0.61
N ALA A 135 -14.63 10.48 -0.71
CA ALA A 135 -14.25 9.34 0.13
C ALA A 135 -14.24 9.72 1.63
N ALA A 136 -13.65 10.85 1.98
CA ALA A 136 -13.55 11.29 3.37
C ALA A 136 -14.93 11.55 4.01
N PRO A 137 -15.84 12.33 3.42
CA PRO A 137 -17.19 12.48 3.98
C PRO A 137 -18.00 11.17 3.96
N ALA A 138 -17.78 10.28 2.98
CA ALA A 138 -18.48 8.99 2.93
C ALA A 138 -18.06 8.09 4.09
N LEU A 139 -16.76 7.93 4.34
CA LEU A 139 -16.27 7.10 5.43
C LEU A 139 -16.56 7.71 6.80
N ALA A 140 -16.47 9.06 6.94
CA ALA A 140 -16.75 9.75 8.19
C ALA A 140 -18.20 9.58 8.71
N ARG A 141 -19.16 9.21 7.83
CA ARG A 141 -20.52 8.83 8.24
C ARG A 141 -20.52 7.58 9.13
N LEU A 142 -19.65 6.63 8.86
CA LEU A 142 -19.50 5.38 9.60
C LEU A 142 -18.50 5.54 10.74
N ILE A 143 -17.39 6.21 10.46
CA ILE A 143 -16.24 6.35 11.36
C ILE A 143 -15.81 7.82 11.41
N PRO A 144 -16.44 8.65 12.26
CA PRO A 144 -16.16 10.09 12.32
C PRO A 144 -14.69 10.45 12.56
N ALA A 145 -13.93 9.59 13.23
CA ALA A 145 -12.52 9.82 13.54
C ALA A 145 -11.63 10.01 12.29
N VAL A 146 -12.01 9.44 11.14
CA VAL A 146 -11.20 9.55 9.90
C VAL A 146 -11.13 10.97 9.35
N ALA A 147 -12.07 11.84 9.73
CA ALA A 147 -12.06 13.23 9.29
C ALA A 147 -10.81 14.01 9.72
N GLY A 148 -10.18 13.62 10.84
CA GLY A 148 -8.97 14.23 11.38
C GLY A 148 -7.67 13.59 10.88
N MET A 149 -7.72 12.51 10.11
CA MET A 149 -6.51 11.84 9.63
C MET A 149 -5.78 12.69 8.60
N THR A 150 -4.46 12.66 8.63
CA THR A 150 -3.62 13.30 7.61
C THR A 150 -3.18 12.27 6.56
N PHE A 151 -2.82 12.76 5.36
CA PHE A 151 -2.30 11.90 4.30
C PHE A 151 -1.03 11.16 4.74
N MET A 152 -0.91 9.90 4.39
CA MET A 152 0.18 8.99 4.78
C MET A 152 0.22 8.73 6.30
N THR A 153 -0.95 8.58 6.90
CA THR A 153 -1.10 8.04 8.26
C THR A 153 -2.06 6.85 8.28
N LEU A 154 -1.91 6.00 9.28
CA LEU A 154 -2.79 4.87 9.57
C LEU A 154 -3.25 4.94 11.02
N THR A 155 -4.47 4.57 11.29
CA THR A 155 -4.97 4.35 12.65
C THR A 155 -5.59 2.96 12.77
N CYS A 156 -5.43 2.35 13.94
CA CYS A 156 -6.08 1.10 14.31
C CYS A 156 -7.21 1.40 15.29
N MET A 157 -8.39 0.83 15.05
CA MET A 157 -9.54 1.06 15.91
C MET A 157 -10.51 -0.12 15.90
N GLN A 158 -11.48 -0.08 16.83
CA GLN A 158 -12.59 -1.02 16.86
C GLN A 158 -13.82 -0.42 16.15
N TYR A 159 -14.39 -1.17 15.23
CA TYR A 159 -15.65 -0.84 14.59
C TYR A 159 -16.59 -2.05 14.62
N ARG A 160 -17.75 -1.92 15.27
CA ARG A 160 -18.74 -3.01 15.47
C ARG A 160 -18.15 -4.31 16.05
N GLY A 161 -17.15 -4.20 16.89
CA GLY A 161 -16.48 -5.36 17.50
C GLY A 161 -15.37 -5.99 16.66
N HIS A 162 -15.07 -5.44 15.48
CA HIS A 162 -13.96 -5.86 14.62
C HIS A 162 -12.82 -4.85 14.68
N GLU A 163 -11.60 -5.35 14.75
CA GLU A 163 -10.41 -4.53 14.61
C GLU A 163 -10.23 -4.14 13.15
N ILE A 164 -10.11 -2.85 12.89
CA ILE A 164 -9.89 -2.31 11.55
C ILE A 164 -8.65 -1.42 11.52
N TYR A 165 -7.88 -1.50 10.44
CA TYR A 165 -6.78 -0.59 10.14
C TYR A 165 -7.22 0.32 9.00
N ILE A 166 -7.13 1.63 9.19
CA ILE A 166 -7.52 2.62 8.19
C ILE A 166 -6.33 3.52 7.93
N SER A 167 -5.86 3.54 6.69
CA SER A 167 -4.87 4.50 6.25
C SER A 167 -5.50 5.56 5.36
N ARG A 168 -5.03 6.82 5.46
CA ARG A 168 -5.36 7.85 4.47
C ARG A 168 -4.30 7.84 3.38
N SER A 169 -4.54 7.03 2.38
CA SER A 169 -3.63 6.72 1.28
C SER A 169 -4.41 6.21 0.08
N GLY A 170 -3.74 5.90 -1.01
CA GLY A 170 -4.38 5.30 -2.18
C GLY A 170 -3.52 5.30 -3.41
N TYR A 171 -4.09 4.79 -4.51
CA TYR A 171 -3.41 4.53 -5.78
C TYR A 171 -4.16 5.16 -6.97
N THR A 172 -4.75 6.33 -6.77
CA THR A 172 -5.63 6.97 -7.77
C THR A 172 -5.27 8.42 -8.08
N GLY A 173 -4.41 9.04 -7.26
CA GLY A 173 -4.15 10.47 -7.31
C GLY A 173 -5.23 11.33 -6.64
N GLU A 174 -6.32 10.71 -6.17
CA GLU A 174 -7.36 11.35 -5.37
C GLU A 174 -7.12 11.11 -3.88
N ASP A 175 -7.78 11.92 -3.04
CA ASP A 175 -7.88 11.65 -1.61
C ASP A 175 -8.68 10.36 -1.37
N GLY A 176 -8.32 9.62 -0.31
CA GLY A 176 -9.01 8.39 0.00
C GLY A 176 -8.36 7.59 1.10
N PHE A 177 -8.90 6.39 1.30
CA PHE A 177 -8.48 5.49 2.38
C PHE A 177 -8.28 4.09 1.86
N GLU A 178 -7.35 3.38 2.47
CA GLU A 178 -7.26 1.93 2.39
C GLU A 178 -7.66 1.35 3.75
N ILE A 179 -8.58 0.39 3.74
CA ILE A 179 -9.26 -0.11 4.93
C ILE A 179 -9.07 -1.62 5.00
N SER A 180 -8.30 -2.06 5.98
CA SER A 180 -8.06 -3.47 6.27
C SER A 180 -9.02 -3.94 7.36
N VAL A 181 -9.79 -4.97 7.05
CA VAL A 181 -10.78 -5.57 7.94
C VAL A 181 -10.65 -7.09 7.94
N GLU A 182 -11.22 -7.76 8.94
CA GLU A 182 -11.38 -9.22 8.88
C GLU A 182 -12.21 -9.62 7.66
N SER A 183 -11.78 -10.66 6.93
CA SER A 183 -12.48 -11.13 5.71
C SER A 183 -13.93 -11.51 5.98
N SER A 184 -14.24 -12.02 7.18
CA SER A 184 -15.60 -12.35 7.61
C SER A 184 -16.53 -11.13 7.73
N PHE A 185 -15.97 -9.93 7.90
CA PHE A 185 -16.72 -8.67 8.04
C PHE A 185 -16.69 -7.82 6.76
N ALA A 186 -15.83 -8.13 5.81
CA ALA A 186 -15.57 -7.30 4.63
C ALA A 186 -16.82 -7.01 3.78
N GLU A 187 -17.67 -8.03 3.55
CA GLU A 187 -18.88 -7.88 2.74
C GLU A 187 -19.88 -6.94 3.41
N ASP A 188 -20.09 -7.07 4.71
CA ASP A 188 -21.02 -6.22 5.46
C ASP A 188 -20.51 -4.79 5.52
N PHE A 189 -19.21 -4.58 5.74
CA PHE A 189 -18.61 -3.26 5.74
C PHE A 189 -18.69 -2.59 4.36
N ALA A 190 -18.46 -3.32 3.28
CA ALA A 190 -18.62 -2.81 1.92
C ALA A 190 -20.06 -2.39 1.63
N LYS A 191 -21.07 -3.19 2.06
CA LYS A 191 -22.50 -2.84 1.92
C LYS A 191 -22.81 -1.53 2.65
N GLU A 192 -22.32 -1.33 3.86
CA GLU A 192 -22.52 -0.08 4.61
C GLU A 192 -21.93 1.14 3.91
N LEU A 193 -20.75 1.01 3.28
CA LEU A 193 -20.16 2.06 2.46
C LEU A 193 -21.02 2.37 1.24
N LEU A 194 -21.56 1.34 0.57
CA LEU A 194 -22.38 1.46 -0.64
C LEU A 194 -23.80 1.99 -0.38
N GLU A 195 -24.27 2.03 0.88
CA GLU A 195 -25.49 2.75 1.23
C GLU A 195 -25.40 4.26 0.94
N ASN A 196 -24.17 4.80 0.87
CA ASN A 196 -23.94 6.16 0.44
C ASN A 196 -24.03 6.24 -1.09
N PRO A 197 -24.98 7.02 -1.67
CA PRO A 197 -25.17 7.12 -3.12
C PRO A 197 -23.93 7.66 -3.89
N ASP A 198 -23.03 8.33 -3.19
CA ASP A 198 -21.78 8.80 -3.76
C ASP A 198 -20.72 7.70 -3.90
N VAL A 199 -20.90 6.55 -3.26
CA VAL A 199 -19.96 5.42 -3.31
C VAL A 199 -20.45 4.39 -4.33
N LYS A 200 -19.56 3.98 -5.23
CA LYS A 200 -19.84 2.90 -6.20
C LYS A 200 -18.62 2.00 -6.35
N TRP A 201 -18.88 0.73 -6.67
CA TRP A 201 -17.82 -0.18 -7.02
C TRP A 201 -17.03 0.30 -8.24
N ALA A 202 -15.71 0.08 -8.20
CA ALA A 202 -14.81 0.30 -9.32
C ALA A 202 -13.84 -0.86 -9.45
N GLY A 203 -13.61 -1.32 -10.68
CA GLY A 203 -12.79 -2.49 -10.99
C GLY A 203 -11.35 -2.15 -11.38
N LEU A 204 -10.60 -3.21 -11.77
CA LEU A 204 -9.19 -3.11 -12.12
C LEU A 204 -8.92 -2.14 -13.28
N GLY A 205 -9.83 -2.05 -14.27
CA GLY A 205 -9.65 -1.15 -15.40
C GLY A 205 -9.66 0.32 -14.99
N ALA A 206 -10.55 0.72 -14.08
CA ALA A 206 -10.55 2.07 -13.52
C ALA A 206 -9.33 2.30 -12.61
N ARG A 207 -8.94 1.30 -11.79
CA ARG A 207 -7.73 1.38 -10.96
C ARG A 207 -6.49 1.66 -11.80
N ASP A 208 -6.32 0.93 -12.93
CA ASP A 208 -5.16 1.11 -13.81
C ASP A 208 -5.14 2.47 -14.50
N SER A 209 -6.27 2.92 -15.05
CA SER A 209 -6.33 4.23 -15.71
C SER A 209 -6.13 5.39 -14.72
N LEU A 210 -6.63 5.28 -13.49
CA LEU A 210 -6.47 6.29 -12.44
C LEU A 210 -5.01 6.40 -11.98
N ARG A 211 -4.33 5.27 -11.73
CA ARG A 211 -2.93 5.28 -11.32
C ARG A 211 -2.01 5.84 -12.41
N LEU A 212 -2.29 5.51 -13.68
CA LEU A 212 -1.53 6.02 -14.83
C LEU A 212 -1.64 7.54 -14.94
N GLU A 213 -2.84 8.10 -14.83
CA GLU A 213 -3.01 9.56 -14.80
C GLU A 213 -2.28 10.23 -13.64
N ALA A 214 -2.22 9.56 -12.48
CA ALA A 214 -1.50 10.05 -11.30
C ALA A 214 0.02 9.88 -11.39
N GLY A 215 0.53 9.19 -12.43
CA GLY A 215 1.97 8.90 -12.59
C GLY A 215 2.50 7.89 -11.59
N LEU A 216 1.64 7.00 -11.06
CA LEU A 216 2.03 5.96 -10.09
C LEU A 216 2.46 4.69 -10.83
N CYS A 217 3.60 4.14 -10.42
CA CYS A 217 4.16 2.94 -11.02
C CYS A 217 3.33 1.69 -10.70
N LEU A 218 3.38 0.70 -11.58
CA LEU A 218 2.86 -0.64 -11.35
C LEU A 218 4.01 -1.65 -11.48
N TYR A 219 4.26 -2.42 -10.43
CA TYR A 219 5.27 -3.48 -10.46
C TYR A 219 4.94 -4.54 -11.52
N GLY A 220 5.95 -4.97 -12.26
CA GLY A 220 5.82 -5.87 -13.40
C GLY A 220 5.52 -5.17 -14.74
N HIS A 221 5.23 -3.85 -14.73
CA HIS A 221 5.05 -3.01 -15.91
C HIS A 221 6.08 -1.88 -15.98
N ASP A 222 6.15 -1.07 -14.92
CA ASP A 222 7.02 0.11 -14.84
C ASP A 222 8.27 -0.16 -13.97
N LEU A 223 8.20 -1.17 -13.10
CA LEU A 223 9.23 -1.57 -12.15
C LEU A 223 9.50 -3.07 -12.28
N ASP A 224 10.78 -3.44 -12.17
CA ASP A 224 11.24 -4.83 -12.14
C ASP A 224 12.59 -4.98 -11.44
N GLU A 225 13.10 -6.22 -11.38
CA GLU A 225 14.38 -6.55 -10.72
C GLU A 225 15.63 -6.04 -11.46
N ASN A 226 15.48 -5.44 -12.65
CA ASN A 226 16.56 -4.85 -13.43
C ASN A 226 16.52 -3.33 -13.42
N THR A 227 15.43 -2.73 -12.92
CA THR A 227 15.22 -1.28 -12.86
C THR A 227 15.52 -0.77 -11.46
N THR A 228 16.42 0.20 -11.34
CA THR A 228 16.75 0.83 -10.06
C THR A 228 15.75 1.93 -9.69
N PRO A 229 15.66 2.36 -8.40
CA PRO A 229 14.82 3.50 -8.01
C PRO A 229 15.21 4.82 -8.71
N VAL A 230 16.44 4.96 -9.14
CA VAL A 230 16.91 6.16 -9.86
C VAL A 230 16.38 6.16 -11.29
N GLU A 231 16.49 5.04 -11.99
CA GLU A 231 15.96 4.84 -13.35
C GLU A 231 14.43 4.94 -13.39
N ALA A 232 13.76 4.44 -12.36
CA ALA A 232 12.31 4.50 -12.21
C ALA A 232 11.77 5.89 -11.78
N ASN A 233 12.62 6.91 -11.66
CA ASN A 233 12.25 8.23 -11.11
C ASN A 233 11.69 8.17 -9.66
N LEU A 234 12.09 7.16 -8.90
CA LEU A 234 11.73 6.96 -7.49
C LEU A 234 12.84 7.41 -6.52
N LYS A 235 13.80 8.22 -6.97
CA LYS A 235 14.90 8.75 -6.12
C LYS A 235 14.42 9.50 -4.87
N TRP A 236 13.17 9.97 -4.86
CA TRP A 236 12.54 10.61 -3.71
C TRP A 236 12.28 9.64 -2.54
N THR A 237 12.22 8.32 -2.82
CA THR A 237 12.10 7.29 -1.77
C THR A 237 13.38 7.13 -0.95
N ILE A 238 14.50 7.74 -1.40
CA ILE A 238 15.81 7.68 -0.76
C ILE A 238 16.09 9.05 -0.12
N PRO A 239 15.65 9.32 1.10
CA PRO A 239 15.83 10.62 1.75
C PRO A 239 17.30 10.87 2.11
N LYS A 240 17.63 12.14 2.43
CA LYS A 240 19.00 12.60 2.68
C LYS A 240 19.75 11.70 3.66
N ARG A 241 19.16 11.38 4.81
CA ARG A 241 19.78 10.50 5.81
C ARG A 241 20.24 9.18 5.19
N ARG A 242 19.37 8.52 4.43
CA ARG A 242 19.68 7.21 3.82
C ARG A 242 20.71 7.28 2.69
N ARG A 243 20.76 8.42 1.98
CA ARG A 243 21.84 8.68 0.98
C ARG A 243 23.19 8.85 1.65
N GLU A 244 23.24 9.48 2.82
CA GLU A 244 24.47 9.69 3.58
C GLU A 244 24.94 8.43 4.31
N GLU A 245 24.02 7.68 4.94
CA GLU A 245 24.34 6.48 5.70
C GLU A 245 24.55 5.24 4.80
N GLY A 246 23.80 5.13 3.70
CA GLY A 246 23.76 3.91 2.91
C GLY A 246 23.22 2.72 3.72
N GLY A 247 23.93 1.58 3.65
CA GLY A 247 23.67 0.41 4.50
C GLY A 247 22.40 -0.38 4.17
N PHE A 248 21.82 -0.18 2.99
CA PHE A 248 20.72 -0.98 2.46
C PHE A 248 21.20 -1.85 1.28
N THR A 249 20.50 -2.92 1.01
CA THR A 249 20.81 -3.81 -0.11
C THR A 249 20.82 -3.03 -1.43
N GLY A 250 21.86 -3.19 -2.24
CA GLY A 250 22.03 -2.47 -3.52
C GLY A 250 22.48 -1.01 -3.40
N ALA A 251 22.76 -0.52 -2.17
CA ALA A 251 23.13 0.88 -1.92
C ALA A 251 24.32 1.36 -2.76
N GLU A 252 25.34 0.54 -2.97
CA GLU A 252 26.54 0.93 -3.73
C GLU A 252 26.18 1.40 -5.14
N ILE A 253 25.34 0.64 -5.84
CA ILE A 253 24.90 0.94 -7.20
C ILE A 253 23.96 2.14 -7.22
N VAL A 254 22.93 2.10 -6.38
CA VAL A 254 21.89 3.14 -6.34
C VAL A 254 22.46 4.50 -5.95
N LEU A 255 23.37 4.54 -4.96
CA LEU A 255 24.00 5.79 -4.52
C LEU A 255 25.04 6.32 -5.52
N ALA A 256 25.66 5.45 -6.34
CA ALA A 256 26.50 5.88 -7.45
C ALA A 256 25.67 6.60 -8.51
N GLN A 257 24.53 6.01 -8.92
CA GLN A 257 23.61 6.62 -9.90
C GLN A 257 23.03 7.98 -9.46
N LEU A 258 22.92 8.23 -8.14
CA LEU A 258 22.44 9.52 -7.64
C LEU A 258 23.46 10.66 -7.75
N LYS A 259 24.73 10.35 -8.07
CA LYS A 259 25.83 11.32 -8.22
C LYS A 259 26.05 11.74 -9.67
N ASP A 260 25.54 10.92 -10.60
CA ASP A 260 25.59 11.17 -12.04
C ASP A 260 24.39 12.02 -12.49
#